data_2cafbd3886011fadfb27bea13a6847a9
#
_entry.id   2cafbd3886011fadfb27bea13a6847a9
#
_cell.length_a   1.000
_cell.length_b   1.000
_cell.length_c   1.000
_cell.angle_alpha   90.00
_cell.angle_beta   90.00
_cell.angle_gamma   90.00
#
_symmetry.space_group_name_H-M   'P 1'
#
loop_
_entity.id
_entity.type
_entity.pdbx_description
1 polymer ?
#
loop_
_entity_poly.entity_id
_entity_poly.type
_entity_poly.pdbx_seq_one_letter_code
_entity_poly.pdbx_strand_id
1 'polypeptide(L)'
;MRHRRVGKTLDRNSAARRALLRNLATSVVLYEHVNTTLAKAKAVKPLVEKLITKGKVKSLAARRELLKTLTVESAVNKILEELGPRYATRPGGYTRLIKLNARAGDGAEMAQLQLVK
;
A
#
# COMPACT_ATOMS: atom_id res chain seq x y z
N MET A 1 -27.21 4.91 7.93
CA MET A 1 -26.43 6.14 7.77
C MET A 1 -24.94 5.89 7.96
N ARG A 2 -24.15 6.63 7.24
CA ARG A 2 -22.70 6.38 7.21
C ARG A 2 -21.89 7.30 8.12
N HIS A 3 -22.38 7.53 9.30
CA HIS A 3 -21.66 8.39 10.25
C HIS A 3 -20.31 7.78 10.61
N ARG A 4 -19.26 8.58 10.56
CA ARG A 4 -17.90 8.21 10.97
C ARG A 4 -17.25 7.11 10.11
N ARG A 5 -17.78 6.83 8.93
CA ARG A 5 -17.13 5.90 8.02
C ARG A 5 -16.06 6.63 7.19
N VAL A 6 -14.82 6.28 7.42
CA VAL A 6 -13.68 6.91 6.72
C VAL A 6 -13.01 5.98 5.71
N GLY A 7 -13.35 4.70 5.74
CA GLY A 7 -12.78 3.73 4.80
C GLY A 7 -13.54 3.65 3.49
N LYS A 8 -12.90 3.12 2.46
CA LYS A 8 -13.49 2.88 1.16
C LYS A 8 -13.96 1.44 1.05
N THR A 9 -15.20 1.22 0.60
CA THR A 9 -15.78 -0.12 0.52
C THR A 9 -15.32 -0.89 -0.73
N LEU A 10 -15.06 -0.19 -1.83
CA LEU A 10 -14.66 -0.79 -3.11
C LEU A 10 -15.63 -1.87 -3.59
N ASP A 11 -16.93 -1.71 -3.24
CA ASP A 11 -18.02 -2.66 -3.56
C ASP A 11 -17.70 -4.10 -3.11
N ARG A 12 -17.04 -4.25 -1.95
CA ARG A 12 -16.64 -5.56 -1.44
C ARG A 12 -17.00 -5.68 0.03
N ASN A 13 -17.22 -6.91 0.50
CA ASN A 13 -17.39 -7.15 1.93
C ASN A 13 -16.06 -6.95 2.66
N SER A 14 -16.09 -6.93 3.99
CA SER A 14 -14.91 -6.63 4.81
C SER A 14 -13.74 -7.56 4.54
N ALA A 15 -14.00 -8.87 4.43
CA ALA A 15 -12.94 -9.85 4.22
C ALA A 15 -12.29 -9.69 2.84
N ALA A 16 -13.10 -9.55 1.79
CA ALA A 16 -12.59 -9.37 0.43
C ALA A 16 -11.83 -8.05 0.28
N ARG A 17 -12.34 -6.99 0.90
CA ARG A 17 -11.67 -5.68 0.86
C ARG A 17 -10.31 -5.74 1.55
N ARG A 18 -10.22 -6.39 2.71
CA ARG A 18 -8.96 -6.56 3.42
C ARG A 18 -7.94 -7.34 2.59
N ALA A 19 -8.40 -8.44 1.99
CA ALA A 19 -7.53 -9.27 1.14
C ALA A 19 -7.00 -8.47 -0.05
N LEU A 20 -7.87 -7.70 -0.70
CA LEU A 20 -7.47 -6.86 -1.83
C LEU A 20 -6.40 -5.85 -1.43
N LEU A 21 -6.60 -5.15 -0.32
CA LEU A 21 -5.66 -4.13 0.12
C LEU A 21 -4.32 -4.73 0.55
N ARG A 22 -4.35 -5.87 1.23
CA ARG A 22 -3.12 -6.59 1.61
C ARG A 22 -2.31 -7.02 0.41
N ASN A 23 -2.98 -7.62 -0.56
CA ASN A 23 -2.31 -8.10 -1.77
C ASN A 23 -1.75 -6.93 -2.58
N LEU A 24 -2.49 -5.85 -2.69
CA LEU A 24 -2.06 -4.68 -3.41
C LEU A 24 -0.87 -4.01 -2.71
N ALA A 25 -0.92 -3.90 -1.38
CA ALA A 25 0.19 -3.36 -0.60
C ALA A 25 1.45 -4.20 -0.77
N THR A 26 1.31 -5.52 -0.75
CA THR A 26 2.43 -6.43 -0.98
C THR A 26 3.07 -6.19 -2.34
N SER A 27 2.24 -6.02 -3.38
CA SER A 27 2.75 -5.75 -4.73
C SER A 27 3.49 -4.42 -4.81
N VAL A 28 2.96 -3.37 -4.17
CA VAL A 28 3.62 -2.06 -4.15
C VAL A 28 4.99 -2.16 -3.50
N VAL A 29 5.08 -2.87 -2.38
CA VAL A 29 6.35 -3.04 -1.67
C VAL A 29 7.35 -3.82 -2.53
N LEU A 30 6.93 -4.93 -3.12
CA LEU A 30 7.84 -5.80 -3.86
C LEU A 30 8.31 -5.19 -5.18
N TYR A 31 7.39 -4.60 -5.93
CA TYR A 31 7.70 -4.09 -7.27
C TYR A 31 7.92 -2.59 -7.33
N GLU A 32 7.69 -1.89 -6.23
CA GLU A 32 7.86 -0.44 -6.06
C GLU A 32 6.91 0.42 -6.90
N HIS A 33 6.11 -0.19 -7.75
CA HIS A 33 5.05 0.50 -8.48
C HIS A 33 3.97 -0.51 -8.88
N VAL A 34 2.75 -0.03 -9.04
CA VAL A 34 1.64 -0.87 -9.50
C VAL A 34 0.64 0.01 -10.23
N ASN A 35 0.13 -0.50 -11.36
CA ASN A 35 -0.92 0.15 -12.11
C ASN A 35 -2.26 -0.47 -11.71
N THR A 36 -3.19 0.36 -11.25
CA THR A 36 -4.48 -0.12 -10.79
C THR A 36 -5.52 0.98 -10.96
N THR A 37 -6.78 0.72 -10.57
CA THR A 37 -7.79 1.78 -10.63
C THR A 37 -7.46 2.86 -9.61
N LEU A 38 -7.85 4.10 -9.91
CA LEU A 38 -7.60 5.24 -9.05
C LEU A 38 -8.17 5.01 -7.63
N ALA A 39 -9.38 4.44 -7.54
CA ALA A 39 -10.01 4.17 -6.25
C ALA A 39 -9.18 3.20 -5.41
N LYS A 40 -8.69 2.11 -6.00
CA LYS A 40 -7.86 1.13 -5.30
C LYS A 40 -6.53 1.74 -4.87
N ALA A 41 -5.91 2.53 -5.74
CA ALA A 41 -4.66 3.18 -5.44
C ALA A 41 -4.80 4.14 -4.25
N LYS A 42 -5.87 4.94 -4.24
CA LYS A 42 -6.14 5.85 -3.12
C LYS A 42 -6.42 5.11 -1.82
N ALA A 43 -7.05 3.94 -1.90
CA ALA A 43 -7.37 3.15 -0.72
C ALA A 43 -6.13 2.51 -0.10
N VAL A 44 -5.18 2.04 -0.93
CA VAL A 44 -4.01 1.33 -0.42
C VAL A 44 -2.86 2.26 -0.02
N LYS A 45 -2.84 3.48 -0.55
CA LYS A 45 -1.75 4.43 -0.29
C LYS A 45 -1.49 4.66 1.21
N PRO A 46 -2.50 4.96 2.04
CA PRO A 46 -2.25 5.15 3.48
C PRO A 46 -1.71 3.89 4.15
N LEU A 47 -2.17 2.71 3.73
CA LEU A 47 -1.71 1.45 4.29
C LEU A 47 -0.23 1.23 4.02
N VAL A 48 0.20 1.43 2.77
CA VAL A 48 1.62 1.29 2.40
C VAL A 48 2.48 2.25 3.20
N GLU A 49 2.05 3.49 3.35
CA GLU A 49 2.82 4.48 4.09
C GLU A 49 2.96 4.12 5.56
N LYS A 50 1.90 3.60 6.18
CA LYS A 50 1.97 3.12 7.56
C LYS A 50 2.92 1.94 7.71
N LEU A 51 2.92 1.04 6.75
CA LEU A 51 3.81 -0.13 6.79
C LEU A 51 5.28 0.29 6.71
N ILE A 52 5.60 1.23 5.84
CA ILE A 52 6.97 1.74 5.72
C ILE A 52 7.39 2.45 7.01
N THR A 53 6.51 3.25 7.58
CA THR A 53 6.81 3.93 8.85
C THR A 53 7.12 2.93 9.97
N LYS A 54 6.33 1.86 10.06
CA LYS A 54 6.58 0.81 11.05
C LYS A 54 7.91 0.10 10.82
N GLY A 55 8.31 -0.06 9.58
CA GLY A 55 9.54 -0.75 9.21
C GLY A 55 10.81 0.07 9.37
N LYS A 56 10.71 1.35 9.71
CA LYS A 56 11.90 2.17 9.95
C LYS A 56 12.69 1.73 11.17
N VAL A 57 12.01 1.17 12.16
CA VAL A 57 12.67 0.60 13.33
C VAL A 57 12.78 -0.91 13.11
N LYS A 58 14.00 -1.37 12.89
CA LYS A 58 14.25 -2.79 12.63
C LYS A 58 14.24 -3.55 13.94
N SER A 59 13.09 -4.15 14.28
CA SER A 59 12.92 -4.88 15.53
C SER A 59 12.02 -6.08 15.31
N LEU A 60 12.01 -7.01 16.27
CA LEU A 60 11.12 -8.16 16.24
C LEU A 60 9.66 -7.72 16.30
N ALA A 61 9.36 -6.70 17.10
CA ALA A 61 8.00 -6.16 17.18
C ALA A 61 7.54 -5.59 15.85
N ALA A 62 8.39 -4.83 15.16
CA ALA A 62 8.08 -4.29 13.85
C ALA A 62 7.83 -5.40 12.84
N ARG A 63 8.68 -6.44 12.85
CA ARG A 63 8.52 -7.58 11.95
C ARG A 63 7.17 -8.27 12.17
N ARG A 64 6.78 -8.48 13.41
CA ARG A 64 5.49 -9.10 13.74
C ARG A 64 4.31 -8.26 13.26
N GLU A 65 4.39 -6.95 13.42
CA GLU A 65 3.34 -6.04 12.95
C GLU A 65 3.22 -6.08 11.43
N LEU A 66 4.34 -6.08 10.71
CA LEU A 66 4.31 -6.16 9.25
C LEU A 66 3.75 -7.48 8.76
N LEU A 67 4.07 -8.59 9.44
CA LEU A 67 3.56 -9.91 9.07
C LEU A 67 2.04 -10.03 9.22
N LYS A 68 1.43 -9.23 10.08
CA LYS A 68 -0.03 -9.22 10.21
C LYS A 68 -0.73 -8.72 8.95
N THR A 69 -0.07 -7.88 8.18
CA THR A 69 -0.65 -7.28 6.99
C THR A 69 -0.09 -7.87 5.70
N LEU A 70 1.23 -7.99 5.61
CA LEU A 70 1.89 -8.51 4.42
C LEU A 70 1.93 -10.04 4.49
N THR A 71 1.41 -10.69 3.47
CA THR A 71 1.31 -12.15 3.45
C THR A 71 2.59 -12.82 2.97
N VAL A 72 3.51 -12.07 2.40
CA VAL A 72 4.74 -12.59 1.82
C VAL A 72 5.93 -12.11 2.64
N GLU A 73 6.73 -13.05 3.13
CA GLU A 73 7.88 -12.74 3.98
C GLU A 73 8.92 -11.89 3.27
N SER A 74 9.10 -12.08 1.96
CA SER A 74 10.05 -11.26 1.19
C SER A 74 9.66 -9.78 1.19
N ALA A 75 8.36 -9.46 1.22
CA ALA A 75 7.91 -8.08 1.31
C ALA A 75 8.25 -7.48 2.68
N VAL A 76 8.08 -8.25 3.75
CA VAL A 76 8.46 -7.80 5.09
C VAL A 76 9.96 -7.54 5.16
N ASN A 77 10.75 -8.45 4.63
CA ASN A 77 12.21 -8.29 4.60
C ASN A 77 12.62 -7.06 3.82
N LYS A 78 11.97 -6.81 2.68
CA LYS A 78 12.25 -5.62 1.87
C LYS A 78 11.99 -4.34 2.64
N ILE A 79 10.88 -4.26 3.36
CA ILE A 79 10.59 -3.06 4.18
C ILE A 79 11.66 -2.87 5.24
N LEU A 80 12.00 -3.91 5.97
CA LEU A 80 12.95 -3.79 7.08
C LEU A 80 14.38 -3.51 6.61
N GLU A 81 14.80 -4.12 5.50
CA GLU A 81 16.20 -4.08 5.06
C GLU A 81 16.48 -3.01 4.01
N GLU A 82 15.50 -2.65 3.18
CA GLU A 82 15.69 -1.68 2.10
C GLU A 82 14.90 -0.40 2.29
N LEU A 83 13.58 -0.51 2.44
CA LEU A 83 12.71 0.66 2.45
C LEU A 83 12.84 1.46 3.74
N GLY A 84 12.95 0.80 4.88
CA GLY A 84 13.17 1.47 6.16
C GLY A 84 14.40 2.37 6.12
N PRO A 85 15.58 1.82 5.78
CA PRO A 85 16.78 2.62 5.61
C PRO A 85 16.69 3.69 4.54
N ARG A 86 16.04 3.39 3.40
CA ARG A 86 15.87 4.35 2.30
C ARG A 86 15.14 5.62 2.75
N TYR A 87 14.12 5.45 3.59
CA TYR A 87 13.28 6.55 4.03
C TYR A 87 13.52 6.97 5.49
N ALA A 88 14.65 6.58 6.05
CA ALA A 88 14.94 6.82 7.47
C ALA A 88 14.79 8.29 7.87
N THR A 89 15.19 9.22 7.00
CA THR A 89 15.11 10.65 7.27
C THR A 89 13.86 11.33 6.73
N ARG A 90 13.01 10.60 6.02
CA ARG A 90 11.79 11.16 5.45
C ARG A 90 10.61 10.92 6.39
N PRO A 91 9.93 11.97 6.87
CA PRO A 91 8.86 11.81 7.88
C PRO A 91 7.51 11.38 7.31
N GLY A 92 7.44 10.90 6.09
CA GLY A 92 6.21 10.49 5.42
C GLY A 92 6.32 10.78 3.94
N GLY A 93 5.22 10.60 3.20
CA GLY A 93 5.21 10.87 1.77
C GLY A 93 6.14 9.96 0.98
N TYR A 94 6.14 8.68 1.31
CA TYR A 94 6.99 7.69 0.63
C TYR A 94 6.44 7.26 -0.72
N THR A 95 5.19 7.57 -1.01
CA THR A 95 4.51 7.12 -2.22
C THR A 95 4.04 8.30 -3.06
N ARG A 96 3.89 8.06 -4.36
CA ARG A 96 3.39 9.03 -5.32
C ARG A 96 2.31 8.41 -6.16
N LEU A 97 1.22 9.13 -6.37
CA LEU A 97 0.11 8.68 -7.19
C LEU A 97 0.12 9.45 -8.51
N ILE A 98 0.22 8.72 -9.62
CA ILE A 98 0.23 9.30 -10.96
C ILE A 98 -1.02 8.82 -11.69
N LYS A 99 -1.85 9.74 -12.16
CA LYS A 99 -3.05 9.39 -12.92
C LYS A 99 -2.64 8.94 -14.33
N LEU A 100 -3.26 7.87 -14.79
CA LEU A 100 -3.06 7.31 -16.12
C LEU A 100 -4.31 7.52 -16.97
N ASN A 101 -4.22 7.18 -18.25
CA ASN A 101 -5.37 7.22 -19.15
C ASN A 101 -6.42 6.20 -18.70
N ALA A 102 -7.70 6.48 -19.06
CA ALA A 102 -8.79 5.57 -18.73
C ALA A 102 -8.54 4.19 -19.35
N ARG A 103 -8.98 3.14 -18.64
CA ARG A 103 -8.80 1.77 -19.09
C ARG A 103 -9.68 1.50 -20.32
N ALA A 104 -9.11 0.83 -21.31
CA ALA A 104 -9.86 0.39 -22.49
C ALA A 104 -10.94 -0.60 -22.06
N GLY A 105 -12.12 -0.50 -22.65
CA GLY A 105 -13.24 -1.39 -22.40
C GLY A 105 -14.29 -0.79 -21.47
N ASP A 106 -13.94 -0.44 -20.25
CA ASP A 106 -14.91 0.09 -19.27
C ASP A 106 -14.70 1.55 -18.91
N GLY A 107 -13.62 2.19 -19.38
CA GLY A 107 -13.36 3.59 -19.10
C GLY A 107 -12.97 3.89 -17.67
N ALA A 108 -12.60 2.87 -16.87
CA ALA A 108 -12.23 3.08 -15.48
C ALA A 108 -11.02 4.00 -15.38
N GLU A 109 -11.05 4.93 -14.42
CA GLU A 109 -9.90 5.79 -14.14
C GLU A 109 -8.77 4.95 -13.54
N MET A 110 -7.58 5.06 -14.15
CA MET A 110 -6.41 4.29 -13.75
C MET A 110 -5.37 5.20 -13.13
N ALA A 111 -4.54 4.61 -12.29
CA ALA A 111 -3.44 5.32 -11.65
C ALA A 111 -2.28 4.37 -11.42
N GLN A 112 -1.08 4.94 -11.36
CA GLN A 112 0.11 4.22 -10.92
C GLN A 112 0.46 4.71 -9.53
N LEU A 113 0.54 3.80 -8.58
CA LEU A 113 1.06 4.08 -7.25
C LEU A 113 2.50 3.61 -7.22
N GLN A 114 3.41 4.50 -6.89
CA GLN A 114 4.83 4.17 -6.90
C GLN A 114 5.53 4.69 -5.65
N LEU A 115 6.61 4.03 -5.28
CA LEU A 115 7.47 4.49 -4.20
C LEU A 115 8.39 5.60 -4.73
N VAL A 116 8.56 6.63 -3.92
CA VAL A 116 9.45 7.75 -4.26
C VAL A 116 10.90 7.32 -4.05
N LYS A 117 11.78 7.72 -4.92
CA LYS A 117 13.21 7.42 -4.76
C LYS A 117 13.92 8.45 -3.90
#